data_c34aa38b3dcb6e8d4c7592481272336c
#
_entry.id   c34aa38b3dcb6e8d4c7592481272336c
#
_cell.length_a   1.000
_cell.length_b   1.000
_cell.length_c   1.000
_cell.angle_alpha   90.00
_cell.angle_beta   90.00
_cell.angle_gamma   90.00
#
_symmetry.space_group_name_H-M   'P 1'
#
loop_
_entity.id
_entity.type
_entity.pdbx_description
1 polymer ?
#
loop_
_entity_poly.entity_id
_entity_poly.type
_entity_poly.pdbx_seq_one_letter_code
_entity_poly.pdbx_strand_id
1 'polypeptide(L)'
;MSRRANVLSGARVLSGAMCVASGLVLGAASCGGKTAATKVAVAKLSAIPDSADQVVFGSRTILTYQGVANGLLLADSMYVYDDGTRLKLYQVNTTFYSPQGEKDGVMTSRAGVYNTRLSRLEANGDVVVTRDDGKRLTSQQLVYDQARNQIFTDSAFVLNEPDRLVTGIGFESDPKLTSFRCLRACKGVAPVLIPRQ
;
A
#
# COMPACT_ATOMS: atom_id res chain seq x y z
N MET A 1 -8.32 -50.16 -23.50
CA MET A 1 -9.27 -50.63 -22.48
C MET A 1 -9.79 -49.36 -21.79
N SER A 2 -10.88 -48.81 -22.31
CA SER A 2 -12.28 -49.05 -21.95
C SER A 2 -12.56 -48.81 -20.47
N ARG A 3 -13.26 -47.72 -20.09
CA ARG A 3 -14.72 -47.69 -20.03
C ARG A 3 -15.25 -46.24 -19.77
N ARG A 4 -16.26 -45.93 -20.53
CA ARG A 4 -17.23 -44.86 -20.41
C ARG A 4 -18.24 -45.17 -19.29
N ALA A 5 -18.86 -44.14 -18.73
CA ALA A 5 -20.28 -44.03 -18.29
C ALA A 5 -20.54 -42.57 -17.97
N ASN A 6 -21.26 -41.79 -18.67
CA ASN A 6 -22.68 -41.58 -18.99
C ASN A 6 -23.65 -41.92 -17.87
N VAL A 7 -24.50 -40.92 -17.53
CA VAL A 7 -25.96 -41.02 -17.30
C VAL A 7 -26.43 -39.68 -16.82
N LEU A 8 -27.15 -38.82 -17.62
CA LEU A 8 -28.59 -38.66 -17.83
C LEU A 8 -29.32 -38.07 -16.59
N SER A 9 -29.81 -36.84 -16.72
CA SER A 9 -31.20 -36.50 -17.14
C SER A 9 -32.21 -36.41 -15.99
N GLY A 10 -32.94 -35.34 -15.92
CA GLY A 10 -34.11 -35.18 -15.05
C GLY A 10 -34.68 -33.79 -15.07
N ALA A 11 -35.31 -33.38 -16.18
CA ALA A 11 -36.23 -32.27 -16.23
C ALA A 11 -37.54 -32.65 -15.53
N ARG A 12 -38.08 -31.78 -14.68
CA ARG A 12 -39.51 -31.79 -14.36
C ARG A 12 -40.07 -30.38 -14.31
N VAL A 13 -40.79 -30.05 -15.34
CA VAL A 13 -41.81 -29.01 -15.43
C VAL A 13 -43.04 -29.50 -14.66
N LEU A 14 -43.60 -28.68 -13.80
CA LEU A 14 -44.98 -28.79 -13.35
C LEU A 14 -45.60 -27.40 -13.27
N SER A 15 -46.53 -27.23 -14.21
CA SER A 15 -47.57 -26.22 -14.32
C SER A 15 -48.59 -26.38 -13.21
N GLY A 16 -49.22 -25.31 -12.74
CA GLY A 16 -50.41 -25.35 -11.87
C GLY A 16 -50.82 -23.95 -11.49
N ALA A 17 -51.61 -23.42 -12.14
CA ALA A 17 -52.86 -22.71 -12.24
C ALA A 17 -53.42 -22.10 -10.94
N MET A 18 -53.63 -20.79 -11.01
CA MET A 18 -54.86 -20.02 -10.81
C MET A 18 -55.67 -20.22 -9.51
N CYS A 19 -55.74 -19.16 -8.69
CA CYS A 19 -56.96 -18.77 -7.99
C CYS A 19 -57.01 -17.26 -7.71
N VAL A 20 -58.04 -16.66 -8.24
CA VAL A 20 -58.51 -15.30 -8.01
C VAL A 20 -59.33 -15.27 -6.70
N ALA A 21 -59.08 -14.32 -5.84
CA ALA A 21 -60.15 -13.82 -4.94
C ALA A 21 -59.76 -12.44 -4.37
N SER A 22 -60.63 -11.53 -4.59
CA SER A 22 -60.82 -10.18 -4.10
C SER A 22 -60.66 -9.99 -2.60
N GLY A 23 -60.08 -8.84 -2.20
CA GLY A 23 -60.10 -8.38 -0.83
C GLY A 23 -59.56 -6.95 -0.72
N LEU A 24 -60.44 -5.98 -0.84
CA LEU A 24 -60.22 -4.56 -0.65
C LEU A 24 -60.16 -4.28 0.86
N VAL A 25 -58.99 -3.89 1.40
CA VAL A 25 -58.92 -3.23 2.72
C VAL A 25 -57.95 -2.05 2.62
N LEU A 26 -58.56 -0.86 2.67
CA LEU A 26 -57.84 0.39 2.93
C LEU A 26 -57.31 0.35 4.38
N GLY A 27 -56.00 0.39 4.53
CA GLY A 27 -55.33 0.62 5.79
C GLY A 27 -54.22 1.64 5.57
N ALA A 28 -54.50 2.91 5.78
CA ALA A 28 -53.49 3.97 5.87
C ALA A 28 -52.75 3.79 7.18
N ALA A 29 -51.54 3.21 7.12
CA ALA A 29 -50.58 3.24 8.19
C ALA A 29 -49.40 4.13 7.76
N SER A 30 -49.46 5.37 8.20
CA SER A 30 -48.36 6.34 8.15
C SER A 30 -47.23 5.87 9.07
N CYS A 31 -46.24 5.17 8.54
CA CYS A 31 -44.93 4.99 9.23
C CYS A 31 -44.03 6.15 8.88
N GLY A 32 -44.07 7.19 9.72
CA GLY A 32 -43.06 8.23 9.76
C GLY A 32 -41.71 7.68 10.27
N GLY A 33 -40.99 6.96 9.42
CA GLY A 33 -39.62 6.64 9.66
C GLY A 33 -38.76 7.89 9.41
N LYS A 34 -38.31 8.54 10.47
CA LYS A 34 -37.20 9.52 10.36
C LYS A 34 -35.97 8.77 9.91
N THR A 35 -35.72 8.73 8.62
CA THR A 35 -34.43 8.41 8.05
C THR A 35 -33.51 9.50 8.49
N ALA A 36 -32.68 9.21 9.51
CA ALA A 36 -31.51 10.04 9.83
C ALA A 36 -30.63 10.02 8.58
N ALA A 37 -30.68 11.09 7.81
CA ALA A 37 -29.72 11.32 6.74
C ALA A 37 -28.35 11.42 7.40
N THR A 38 -27.59 10.34 7.34
CA THR A 38 -26.17 10.35 7.64
C THR A 38 -25.57 11.40 6.71
N LYS A 39 -25.23 12.57 7.25
CA LYS A 39 -24.42 13.54 6.54
C LYS A 39 -23.09 12.87 6.27
N VAL A 40 -22.95 12.27 5.11
CA VAL A 40 -21.65 11.93 4.55
C VAL A 40 -20.93 13.28 4.48
N ALA A 41 -19.95 13.49 5.33
CA ALA A 41 -19.07 14.63 5.24
C ALA A 41 -18.41 14.55 3.86
N VAL A 42 -18.90 15.37 2.93
CA VAL A 42 -18.20 15.60 1.67
C VAL A 42 -16.88 16.25 2.08
N ALA A 43 -15.83 15.44 2.15
CA ALA A 43 -14.48 15.95 2.31
C ALA A 43 -14.32 17.04 1.24
N LYS A 44 -13.90 18.24 1.66
CA LYS A 44 -13.57 19.33 0.75
C LYS A 44 -12.72 18.72 -0.37
N LEU A 45 -13.27 18.61 -1.57
CA LEU A 45 -12.49 18.31 -2.75
C LEU A 45 -11.49 19.44 -2.91
N SER A 46 -10.32 19.30 -2.35
CA SER A 46 -9.16 20.08 -2.73
C SER A 46 -9.03 19.90 -4.23
N ALA A 47 -9.02 21.03 -4.97
CA ALA A 47 -9.08 21.05 -6.41
C ALA A 47 -8.28 19.89 -7.01
N ILE A 48 -8.99 18.97 -7.69
CA ILE A 48 -8.35 17.90 -8.47
C ILE A 48 -7.50 18.62 -9.49
N PRO A 49 -6.19 18.37 -9.59
CA PRO A 49 -5.40 18.95 -10.66
C PRO A 49 -6.04 18.58 -11.99
N ASP A 50 -6.32 19.56 -12.84
CA ASP A 50 -7.07 19.41 -14.11
C ASP A 50 -6.49 18.35 -15.08
N SER A 51 -5.33 17.77 -14.74
CA SER A 51 -4.62 16.79 -15.56
C SER A 51 -4.58 15.37 -14.99
N ALA A 52 -5.23 15.09 -13.86
CA ALA A 52 -5.29 13.73 -13.33
C ALA A 52 -6.42 12.94 -14.00
N ASP A 53 -6.13 11.72 -14.46
CA ASP A 53 -7.11 10.82 -15.08
C ASP A 53 -8.11 10.31 -14.05
N GLN A 54 -7.63 10.08 -12.82
CA GLN A 54 -8.44 9.56 -11.71
C GLN A 54 -7.86 9.97 -10.35
N VAL A 55 -8.74 10.09 -9.36
CA VAL A 55 -8.38 10.29 -7.95
C VAL A 55 -9.00 9.20 -7.10
N VAL A 56 -8.19 8.56 -6.26
CA VAL A 56 -8.61 7.51 -5.32
C VAL A 56 -8.24 7.94 -3.92
N PHE A 57 -9.19 7.89 -2.99
CA PHE A 57 -8.96 8.16 -1.57
C PHE A 57 -8.87 6.86 -0.79
N GLY A 58 -7.99 6.81 0.22
CA GLY A 58 -7.76 5.61 1.03
C GLY A 58 -7.22 4.45 0.19
N SER A 59 -6.26 4.73 -0.70
CA SER A 59 -5.73 3.73 -1.62
C SER A 59 -4.94 2.64 -0.89
N ARG A 60 -5.09 1.41 -1.40
CA ARG A 60 -4.39 0.22 -0.90
C ARG A 60 -3.84 -0.57 -2.08
N THR A 61 -2.52 -0.69 -2.17
CA THR A 61 -1.83 -1.37 -3.28
C THR A 61 -0.89 -2.43 -2.73
N ILE A 62 -0.98 -3.65 -3.27
CA ILE A 62 -0.05 -4.72 -2.93
C ILE A 62 1.16 -4.61 -3.85
N LEU A 63 2.34 -4.53 -3.26
CA LEU A 63 3.61 -4.59 -3.97
C LEU A 63 4.02 -6.06 -4.10
N THR A 64 4.46 -6.45 -5.30
CA THR A 64 4.89 -7.83 -5.56
C THR A 64 6.30 -7.84 -6.13
N TYR A 65 7.11 -8.78 -5.69
CA TYR A 65 8.41 -9.06 -6.26
C TYR A 65 8.49 -10.53 -6.65
N GLN A 66 8.84 -10.81 -7.91
CA GLN A 66 8.86 -12.17 -8.46
C GLN A 66 7.55 -12.97 -8.21
N GLY A 67 6.41 -12.27 -8.29
CA GLY A 67 5.09 -12.88 -8.08
C GLY A 67 4.69 -13.09 -6.62
N VAL A 68 5.55 -12.78 -5.67
CA VAL A 68 5.27 -12.86 -4.22
C VAL A 68 4.93 -11.48 -3.68
N ALA A 69 3.86 -11.37 -2.89
CA ALA A 69 3.52 -10.14 -2.19
C ALA A 69 4.59 -9.83 -1.15
N ASN A 70 5.31 -8.72 -1.32
CA ASN A 70 6.39 -8.29 -0.42
C ASN A 70 6.14 -6.93 0.22
N GLY A 71 5.00 -6.30 -0.05
CA GLY A 71 4.65 -5.03 0.56
C GLY A 71 3.18 -4.67 0.42
N LEU A 72 2.74 -3.80 1.31
CA LEU A 72 1.44 -3.16 1.29
C LEU A 72 1.64 -1.65 1.34
N LEU A 73 1.29 -0.96 0.27
CA LEU A 73 1.33 0.49 0.14
C LEU A 73 -0.05 1.05 0.45
N LEU A 74 -0.12 1.95 1.40
CA LEU A 74 -1.31 2.74 1.75
C LEU A 74 -1.02 4.20 1.45
N ALA A 75 -2.03 4.94 0.98
CA ALA A 75 -1.97 6.40 0.85
C ALA A 75 -3.34 7.01 1.10
N ASP A 76 -3.38 8.20 1.71
CA ASP A 76 -4.62 8.94 1.95
C ASP A 76 -5.29 9.33 0.63
N SER A 77 -4.49 9.75 -0.34
CA SER A 77 -4.95 10.02 -1.69
C SER A 77 -3.92 9.60 -2.74
N MET A 78 -4.43 9.13 -3.86
CA MET A 78 -3.68 8.72 -5.02
C MET A 78 -4.26 9.38 -6.27
N TYR A 79 -3.43 10.09 -7.01
CA TYR A 79 -3.75 10.71 -8.28
C TYR A 79 -3.10 9.90 -9.39
N VAL A 80 -3.93 9.44 -10.30
CA VAL A 80 -3.52 8.61 -11.45
C VAL A 80 -3.30 9.50 -12.66
N TYR A 81 -2.21 9.30 -13.36
CA TYR A 81 -1.81 10.03 -14.57
C TYR A 81 -1.30 9.06 -15.63
N ASP A 82 -1.33 9.49 -16.87
CA ASP A 82 -0.71 8.82 -18.00
C ASP A 82 -1.24 7.37 -18.15
N ASP A 83 -2.57 7.22 -18.14
CA ASP A 83 -3.27 5.92 -18.23
C ASP A 83 -2.77 4.91 -17.17
N GLY A 84 -2.58 5.37 -15.93
CA GLY A 84 -2.15 4.53 -14.82
C GLY A 84 -0.65 4.24 -14.77
N THR A 85 0.15 4.89 -15.61
CA THR A 85 1.61 4.71 -15.59
C THR A 85 2.28 5.42 -14.42
N ARG A 86 1.74 6.58 -14.00
CA ARG A 86 2.29 7.42 -12.94
C ARG A 86 1.24 7.70 -11.88
N LEU A 87 1.53 7.26 -10.66
CA LEU A 87 0.66 7.46 -9.50
C LEU A 87 1.35 8.44 -8.55
N LYS A 88 0.72 9.58 -8.25
CA LYS A 88 1.15 10.48 -7.17
C LYS A 88 0.39 10.14 -5.91
N LEU A 89 1.11 9.95 -4.82
CA LEU A 89 0.62 9.46 -3.54
C LEU A 89 0.86 10.52 -2.45
N TYR A 90 -0.06 10.64 -1.52
CA TYR A 90 0.07 11.52 -0.35
C TYR A 90 -0.15 10.75 0.93
N GLN A 91 0.61 11.07 1.98
CA GLN A 91 0.62 10.39 3.27
C GLN A 91 0.86 8.89 3.08
N VAL A 92 2.04 8.59 2.56
CA VAL A 92 2.42 7.22 2.20
C VAL A 92 2.81 6.44 3.44
N ASN A 93 2.27 5.22 3.56
CA ASN A 93 2.67 4.23 4.54
C ASN A 93 2.84 2.88 3.83
N THR A 94 4.04 2.35 3.80
CA THR A 94 4.36 1.07 3.16
C THR A 94 4.83 0.08 4.20
N THR A 95 4.10 -1.02 4.37
CA THR A 95 4.56 -2.15 5.18
C THR A 95 5.26 -3.14 4.28
N PHE A 96 6.47 -3.55 4.64
CA PHE A 96 7.23 -4.59 3.96
C PHE A 96 7.04 -5.92 4.66
N TYR A 97 7.03 -7.00 3.89
CA TYR A 97 6.88 -8.36 4.38
C TYR A 97 8.06 -9.22 3.97
N SER A 98 8.40 -10.18 4.82
CA SER A 98 9.33 -11.25 4.50
C SER A 98 8.70 -12.24 3.50
N PRO A 99 9.49 -13.12 2.85
CA PRO A 99 8.94 -14.18 2.01
C PRO A 99 7.97 -15.12 2.75
N GLN A 100 8.04 -15.18 4.08
CA GLN A 100 7.14 -15.95 4.94
C GLN A 100 5.85 -15.21 5.27
N GLY A 101 5.72 -13.95 4.83
CA GLY A 101 4.55 -13.10 5.08
C GLY A 101 4.57 -12.37 6.43
N GLU A 102 5.67 -12.44 7.17
CA GLU A 102 5.85 -11.70 8.42
C GLU A 102 6.20 -10.24 8.13
N LYS A 103 5.73 -9.34 8.98
CA LYS A 103 6.11 -7.93 8.89
C LYS A 103 7.62 -7.79 9.09
N ASP A 104 8.27 -7.05 8.22
CA ASP A 104 9.73 -6.89 8.19
C ASP A 104 10.15 -5.42 8.41
N GLY A 105 9.22 -4.50 8.26
CA GLY A 105 9.44 -3.07 8.48
C GLY A 105 8.33 -2.20 7.92
N VAL A 106 8.45 -0.90 8.17
CA VAL A 106 7.51 0.13 7.69
C VAL A 106 8.30 1.31 7.13
N MET A 107 7.84 1.85 6.00
CA MET A 107 8.28 3.13 5.46
C MET A 107 7.13 4.13 5.48
N THR A 108 7.40 5.35 5.94
CA THR A 108 6.44 6.47 5.85
C THR A 108 7.06 7.64 5.10
N SER A 109 6.24 8.42 4.39
CA SER A 109 6.64 9.68 3.75
C SER A 109 5.44 10.60 3.55
N ARG A 110 5.69 11.90 3.37
CA ARG A 110 4.61 12.86 3.07
C ARG A 110 4.01 12.66 1.69
N ALA A 111 4.82 12.30 0.72
CA ALA A 111 4.40 12.09 -0.64
C ALA A 111 5.20 10.96 -1.30
N GLY A 112 4.69 10.46 -2.41
CA GLY A 112 5.40 9.49 -3.25
C GLY A 112 4.97 9.56 -4.70
N VAL A 113 5.80 9.03 -5.57
CA VAL A 113 5.48 8.78 -6.98
C VAL A 113 5.78 7.33 -7.29
N TYR A 114 4.76 6.59 -7.72
CA TYR A 114 4.95 5.21 -8.18
C TYR A 114 4.83 5.17 -9.71
N ASN A 115 5.87 4.67 -10.35
CA ASN A 115 5.89 4.38 -11.78
C ASN A 115 5.63 2.89 -11.98
N THR A 116 4.46 2.55 -12.53
CA THR A 116 4.02 1.16 -12.70
C THR A 116 4.83 0.40 -13.73
N ARG A 117 5.32 1.07 -14.80
CA ARG A 117 6.14 0.44 -15.84
C ARG A 117 7.54 0.09 -15.36
N LEU A 118 8.12 0.96 -14.53
CA LEU A 118 9.46 0.76 -13.99
C LEU A 118 9.43 -0.03 -12.68
N SER A 119 8.25 -0.25 -12.09
CA SER A 119 8.08 -0.82 -10.76
C SER A 119 8.94 -0.07 -9.72
N ARG A 120 8.90 1.27 -9.77
CA ARG A 120 9.72 2.16 -8.96
C ARG A 120 8.85 3.08 -8.12
N LEU A 121 9.08 3.07 -6.81
CA LEU A 121 8.47 3.98 -5.85
C LEU A 121 9.52 5.00 -5.40
N GLU A 122 9.21 6.28 -5.58
CA GLU A 122 9.98 7.39 -5.05
C GLU A 122 9.20 8.01 -3.88
N ALA A 123 9.74 7.93 -2.69
CA ALA A 123 9.18 8.53 -1.48
C ALA A 123 9.85 9.86 -1.21
N ASN A 124 9.08 10.90 -0.89
CA ASN A 124 9.54 12.26 -0.73
C ASN A 124 8.96 12.91 0.53
N GLY A 125 9.79 13.65 1.23
CA GLY A 125 9.47 14.43 2.43
C GLY A 125 9.34 13.56 3.68
N ASP A 126 10.22 13.81 4.63
CA ASP A 126 10.28 13.15 5.95
C ASP A 126 10.20 11.61 5.84
N VAL A 127 10.99 11.07 4.94
CA VAL A 127 11.02 9.62 4.74
C VAL A 127 11.65 8.95 5.96
N VAL A 128 10.92 8.02 6.54
CA VAL A 128 11.36 7.19 7.66
C VAL A 128 11.12 5.74 7.34
N VAL A 129 12.18 4.93 7.40
CA VAL A 129 12.10 3.47 7.35
C VAL A 129 12.44 2.93 8.73
N THR A 130 11.55 2.15 9.31
CA THR A 130 11.76 1.44 10.58
C THR A 130 11.69 -0.05 10.31
N ARG A 131 12.70 -0.77 10.76
CA ARG A 131 12.80 -2.22 10.63
C ARG A 131 12.53 -2.89 11.96
N ASP A 132 12.01 -4.11 11.93
CA ASP A 132 11.72 -4.87 13.14
C ASP A 132 13.00 -5.37 13.84
N ASP A 133 14.16 -5.35 13.16
CA ASP A 133 15.50 -5.59 13.73
C ASP A 133 16.09 -4.38 14.48
N GLY A 134 15.33 -3.29 14.64
CA GLY A 134 15.72 -2.07 15.35
C GLY A 134 16.42 -1.01 14.51
N LYS A 135 16.66 -1.26 13.22
CA LYS A 135 17.22 -0.24 12.31
C LYS A 135 16.19 0.83 11.98
N ARG A 136 16.64 2.08 11.96
CA ARG A 136 15.84 3.24 11.57
C ARG A 136 16.62 4.14 10.61
N LEU A 137 16.10 4.31 9.41
CA LEU A 137 16.66 5.19 8.38
C LEU A 137 15.76 6.42 8.24
N THR A 138 16.36 7.60 8.16
CA THR A 138 15.66 8.85 7.83
C THR A 138 16.36 9.56 6.68
N SER A 139 15.57 10.13 5.76
CA SER A 139 16.05 10.91 4.61
C SER A 139 14.94 11.85 4.12
N GLN A 140 15.28 12.80 3.25
CA GLN A 140 14.27 13.61 2.57
C GLN A 140 13.68 12.92 1.34
N GLN A 141 14.41 11.97 0.78
CA GLN A 141 13.99 11.19 -0.39
C GLN A 141 14.50 9.76 -0.26
N LEU A 142 13.73 8.81 -0.79
CA LEU A 142 14.15 7.42 -0.92
C LEU A 142 13.51 6.83 -2.19
N VAL A 143 14.28 6.13 -2.97
CA VAL A 143 13.81 5.40 -4.14
C VAL A 143 13.86 3.91 -3.84
N TYR A 144 12.74 3.21 -4.06
CA TYR A 144 12.66 1.76 -4.08
C TYR A 144 12.49 1.28 -5.52
N ASP A 145 13.50 0.62 -6.05
CA ASP A 145 13.48 -0.05 -7.33
C ASP A 145 13.13 -1.52 -7.09
N GLN A 146 11.88 -1.85 -7.34
CA GLN A 146 11.33 -3.18 -7.07
C GLN A 146 11.93 -4.24 -8.00
N ALA A 147 12.21 -3.88 -9.26
CA ALA A 147 12.78 -4.82 -10.23
C ALA A 147 14.19 -5.29 -9.82
N ARG A 148 14.97 -4.39 -9.20
CA ARG A 148 16.33 -4.68 -8.70
C ARG A 148 16.34 -5.09 -7.24
N ASN A 149 15.21 -4.97 -6.55
CA ASN A 149 15.09 -5.14 -5.10
C ASN A 149 16.12 -4.28 -4.34
N GLN A 150 16.22 -3.00 -4.72
CA GLN A 150 17.16 -2.03 -4.16
C GLN A 150 16.45 -0.81 -3.65
N ILE A 151 17.00 -0.23 -2.58
CA ILE A 151 16.68 1.12 -2.12
C ILE A 151 17.92 2.01 -2.25
N PHE A 152 17.72 3.26 -2.63
CA PHE A 152 18.79 4.24 -2.73
C PHE A 152 18.28 5.65 -2.57
N THR A 153 19.19 6.57 -2.28
CA THR A 153 18.95 8.02 -2.28
C THR A 153 20.22 8.76 -2.65
N ASP A 154 20.07 9.95 -3.21
CA ASP A 154 21.14 10.93 -3.38
C ASP A 154 21.13 12.01 -2.29
N SER A 155 20.11 12.00 -1.43
CA SER A 155 19.91 12.97 -0.34
C SER A 155 20.74 12.61 0.89
N ALA A 156 20.82 13.57 1.83
CA ALA A 156 21.36 13.31 3.16
C ALA A 156 20.50 12.27 3.89
N PHE A 157 21.14 11.42 4.66
CA PHE A 157 20.49 10.38 5.43
C PHE A 157 21.10 10.21 6.82
N VAL A 158 20.31 9.64 7.72
CA VAL A 158 20.74 9.12 9.02
C VAL A 158 20.24 7.69 9.15
N LEU A 159 21.17 6.74 9.30
CA LEU A 159 20.86 5.35 9.63
C LEU A 159 21.28 5.08 11.07
N ASN A 160 20.29 4.80 11.91
CA ASN A 160 20.49 4.37 13.28
C ASN A 160 20.30 2.85 13.35
N GLU A 161 21.33 2.15 13.78
CA GLU A 161 21.32 0.70 14.04
C GLU A 161 21.52 0.48 15.55
N PRO A 162 21.22 -0.69 16.09
CA PRO A 162 21.35 -0.94 17.53
C PRO A 162 22.76 -0.67 18.10
N ASP A 163 23.78 -0.85 17.27
CA ASP A 163 25.20 -0.78 17.66
C ASP A 163 25.99 0.35 16.98
N ARG A 164 25.36 1.10 16.06
CA ARG A 164 26.05 2.20 15.36
C ARG A 164 25.09 3.23 14.77
N LEU A 165 25.60 4.44 14.60
CA LEU A 165 24.96 5.53 13.86
C LEU A 165 25.79 5.81 12.61
N VAL A 166 25.14 5.82 11.44
CA VAL A 166 25.79 6.18 10.17
C VAL A 166 25.05 7.37 9.56
N THR A 167 25.81 8.37 9.16
CA THR A 167 25.29 9.55 8.43
C THR A 167 26.05 9.76 7.15
N GLY A 168 25.45 10.36 6.15
CA GLY A 168 26.09 10.65 4.89
C GLY A 168 25.18 11.31 3.88
N ILE A 169 25.66 11.40 2.63
CA ILE A 169 24.92 11.89 1.47
C ILE A 169 24.92 10.81 0.41
N GLY A 170 23.75 10.31 0.07
CA GLY A 170 23.58 9.21 -0.87
C GLY A 170 23.98 7.86 -0.27
N PHE A 171 23.17 6.87 -0.52
CA PHE A 171 23.45 5.47 -0.23
C PHE A 171 22.74 4.54 -1.23
N GLU A 172 23.18 3.31 -1.27
CA GLU A 172 22.52 2.18 -1.92
C GLU A 172 22.46 1.01 -0.95
N SER A 173 21.37 0.26 -0.97
CA SER A 173 21.21 -0.94 -0.14
C SER A 173 20.13 -1.87 -0.71
N ASP A 174 20.06 -3.07 -0.17
CA ASP A 174 18.84 -3.89 -0.23
C ASP A 174 17.75 -3.32 0.70
N PRO A 175 16.46 -3.65 0.52
CA PRO A 175 15.38 -3.13 1.36
C PRO A 175 15.50 -3.53 2.85
N LYS A 176 16.29 -4.56 3.15
CA LYS A 176 16.58 -5.01 4.53
C LYS A 176 17.69 -4.22 5.21
N LEU A 177 18.35 -3.31 4.48
CA LEU A 177 19.53 -2.56 4.98
C LEU A 177 20.67 -3.47 5.43
N THR A 178 20.83 -4.64 4.77
CA THR A 178 21.91 -5.60 5.09
C THR A 178 23.16 -5.35 4.26
N SER A 179 23.01 -4.90 3.01
CA SER A 179 24.10 -4.57 2.09
C SER A 179 24.24 -3.05 1.90
N PHE A 180 24.35 -2.33 3.03
CA PHE A 180 24.35 -0.86 3.03
C PHE A 180 25.70 -0.29 2.56
N ARG A 181 25.65 0.58 1.55
CA ARG A 181 26.81 1.31 1.01
C ARG A 181 26.54 2.81 1.01
N CYS A 182 27.25 3.55 1.84
CA CYS A 182 27.22 5.01 1.82
C CYS A 182 28.10 5.53 0.67
N LEU A 183 27.67 6.58 -0.02
CA LEU A 183 28.33 7.10 -1.22
C LEU A 183 29.25 8.30 -0.94
N ARG A 184 28.81 9.26 -0.13
CA ARG A 184 29.55 10.52 0.11
C ARG A 184 29.40 10.98 1.55
N ALA A 185 30.41 11.71 2.04
CA ALA A 185 30.42 12.33 3.38
C ALA A 185 30.04 11.36 4.51
N CYS A 186 30.47 10.12 4.40
CA CYS A 186 30.08 9.03 5.30
C CYS A 186 30.78 9.20 6.66
N LYS A 187 29.98 9.20 7.72
CA LYS A 187 30.45 9.21 9.12
C LYS A 187 29.75 8.10 9.87
N GLY A 188 30.50 7.31 10.62
CA GLY A 188 29.98 6.25 11.48
C GLY A 188 30.46 6.47 12.91
N VAL A 189 29.57 6.33 13.88
CA VAL A 189 29.88 6.34 15.31
C VAL A 189 29.37 5.02 15.89
N ALA A 190 30.27 4.22 16.44
CA ALA A 190 29.91 3.04 17.22
C ALA A 190 29.96 3.38 18.72
N PRO A 191 29.08 2.81 19.56
CA PRO A 191 29.17 2.98 20.99
C PRO A 191 30.47 2.31 21.50
N VAL A 192 31.27 3.06 22.23
CA VAL A 192 32.46 2.52 22.89
C VAL A 192 31.97 1.82 24.15
N LEU A 193 32.01 0.50 24.16
CA LEU A 193 31.77 -0.29 25.37
C LEU A 193 33.02 -0.15 26.25
N ILE A 194 32.97 0.66 27.30
CA ILE A 194 33.95 0.71 28.35
C ILE A 194 33.70 -0.47 29.28
N PRO A 195 34.59 -1.48 29.36
CA PRO A 195 34.43 -2.56 30.32
C PRO A 195 34.42 -1.96 31.74
N ARG A 196 33.41 -2.24 32.52
CA ARG A 196 33.45 -1.96 33.98
C ARG A 196 34.51 -2.85 34.59
N GLN A 197 35.55 -2.22 35.17
CA GLN A 197 36.51 -2.87 36.00
C GLN A 197 35.87 -3.25 37.36
#